data_af2fdb7bb502e4a605e9c26bb5fe0dde
#
_entry.id   af2fdb7bb502e4a605e9c26bb5fe0dde
#
_cell.length_a   1.000
_cell.length_b   1.000
_cell.length_c   1.000
_cell.angle_alpha   90.00
_cell.angle_beta   90.00
_cell.angle_gamma   90.00
#
_symmetry.space_group_name_H-M   'P 1'
#
loop_
_entity.id
_entity.type
_entity.pdbx_description
1 polymer ?
#
loop_
_entity_poly.entity_id
_entity_poly.type
_entity_poly.pdbx_seq_one_letter_code
_entity_poly.pdbx_strand_id
1 'polypeptide(L)'
;MIEREVETVERKDEIVSGKTFLGIEFGSTRIKAVLTDANHTPIASGSHEWENRLDHGIWTYTMDDIWGGLQDCYRDLKKDVKEQYGVTLTKIRAIGSSAMMHGYLAFDKAGELLVPFRTWRNTITEEAAAALTKEFSYNIPQRWSIAHLYQAMLNKEEHVKDIAFFTTLAGFIHWKLTGEKVLGVGDASGMFPIDSNTKDYDAAMLDKFDALAEPYGFDWSLRDILPKVLVAGENAGTLTAEGARLLDTDGELEAGIPVCPPEGDAGTGMAATNSVAVRTGNVSAGTSVFAMIVLEKALKNVHTEIDLVTTPSGEAVAMAHCNNCTSDLNAWVNLFEEFANSFGMKIDKNELFSVLYNKALEGDADCGGLLAYNYFSGEGITAFDEGRPLFARTPDAKFNLANFMRVHLFTALGALKDGLDILLKEEGVQIDKMYGHGGLFKTPVVGQRIMAAAIDTPVSVMETAGEGGAWGIALLAAYMAQKEEGESLADYLNERVFGGQEGVTENPVPADVEGFDQFLKRYNEGLAIERAAVEHL
;
A
#
# COMPACT_ATOMS: atom_id res chain seq x y z
N MET A 1 21.10 -6.56 30.70
CA MET A 1 21.75 -7.85 30.36
C MET A 1 20.88 -9.03 30.78
N ILE A 2 20.46 -9.12 32.05
CA ILE A 2 19.58 -10.21 32.56
C ILE A 2 18.20 -10.18 31.86
N GLU A 3 17.58 -9.01 31.69
CA GLU A 3 16.29 -8.85 30.99
C GLU A 3 16.37 -9.32 29.52
N ARG A 4 17.42 -8.96 28.79
CA ARG A 4 17.64 -9.43 27.40
C ARG A 4 17.86 -10.93 27.30
N GLU A 5 18.53 -11.53 28.27
CA GLU A 5 18.73 -12.99 28.31
C GLU A 5 17.42 -13.73 28.60
N VAL A 6 16.58 -13.22 29.49
CA VAL A 6 15.25 -13.79 29.79
C VAL A 6 14.33 -13.68 28.56
N GLU A 7 14.25 -12.53 27.94
CA GLU A 7 13.46 -12.29 26.72
C GLU A 7 13.89 -13.21 25.56
N THR A 8 15.20 -13.41 25.39
CA THR A 8 15.73 -14.32 24.36
C THR A 8 15.33 -15.76 24.62
N VAL A 9 15.30 -16.20 25.89
CA VAL A 9 14.88 -17.56 26.28
C VAL A 9 13.38 -17.74 26.03
N GLU A 10 12.54 -16.78 26.41
CA GLU A 10 11.10 -16.82 26.18
C GLU A 10 10.76 -16.90 24.68
N ARG A 11 11.36 -16.05 23.85
CA ARG A 11 11.19 -16.07 22.38
C ARG A 11 11.64 -17.39 21.76
N LYS A 12 12.76 -17.93 22.23
CA LYS A 12 13.22 -19.26 21.81
C LYS A 12 12.18 -20.35 22.11
N ASP A 13 11.59 -20.34 23.30
CA ASP A 13 10.57 -21.31 23.70
C ASP A 13 9.29 -21.14 22.87
N GLU A 14 8.90 -19.92 22.51
CA GLU A 14 7.80 -19.65 21.60
C GLU A 14 8.03 -20.18 20.19
N ILE A 15 9.24 -19.98 19.63
CA ILE A 15 9.64 -20.53 18.33
C ILE A 15 9.55 -22.05 18.34
N VAL A 16 10.17 -22.71 19.32
CA VAL A 16 10.21 -24.18 19.42
C VAL A 16 8.81 -24.76 19.64
N SER A 17 7.97 -24.07 20.41
CA SER A 17 6.58 -24.51 20.68
C SER A 17 5.58 -24.14 19.59
N GLY A 18 5.99 -23.42 18.54
CA GLY A 18 5.13 -23.01 17.44
C GLY A 18 4.07 -21.99 17.85
N LYS A 19 4.42 -21.00 18.66
CA LYS A 19 3.53 -19.91 19.10
C LYS A 19 3.68 -18.63 18.29
N THR A 20 4.60 -18.63 17.33
CA THR A 20 4.95 -17.47 16.49
C THR A 20 4.04 -17.35 15.27
N PHE A 21 4.00 -16.14 14.66
CA PHE A 21 3.25 -15.86 13.45
C PHE A 21 4.20 -15.42 12.34
N LEU A 22 3.95 -15.90 11.13
CA LEU A 22 4.75 -15.56 9.95
C LEU A 22 3.92 -14.76 8.95
N GLY A 23 4.42 -13.59 8.57
CA GLY A 23 3.92 -12.82 7.44
C GLY A 23 4.96 -12.75 6.32
N ILE A 24 4.51 -12.95 5.09
CA ILE A 24 5.35 -12.84 3.89
C ILE A 24 4.69 -11.86 2.94
N GLU A 25 5.42 -10.83 2.50
CA GLU A 25 4.97 -9.81 1.56
C GLU A 25 5.81 -9.80 0.30
N PHE A 26 5.16 -9.84 -0.85
CA PHE A 26 5.76 -9.65 -2.16
C PHE A 26 5.58 -8.19 -2.61
N GLY A 27 6.46 -7.32 -2.12
CA GLY A 27 6.51 -5.92 -2.55
C GLY A 27 7.15 -5.76 -3.93
N SER A 28 7.00 -4.58 -4.56
CA SER A 28 7.46 -4.33 -5.93
C SER A 28 8.97 -4.43 -6.15
N THR A 29 9.79 -4.26 -5.11
CA THR A 29 11.26 -4.30 -5.19
C THR A 29 11.88 -5.29 -4.23
N ARG A 30 11.09 -5.85 -3.33
CA ARG A 30 11.58 -6.76 -2.27
C ARG A 30 10.47 -7.70 -1.84
N ILE A 31 10.84 -8.97 -1.64
CA ILE A 31 10.05 -9.93 -0.86
C ILE A 31 10.56 -9.83 0.58
N LYS A 32 9.68 -9.67 1.56
CA LYS A 32 10.02 -9.57 2.98
C LYS A 32 9.23 -10.59 3.79
N ALA A 33 9.88 -11.27 4.71
CA ALA A 33 9.25 -12.13 5.70
C ALA A 33 9.51 -11.58 7.10
N VAL A 34 8.49 -11.62 7.96
CA VAL A 34 8.58 -11.21 9.36
C VAL A 34 7.99 -12.31 10.23
N LEU A 35 8.76 -12.76 11.22
CA LEU A 35 8.30 -13.66 12.27
C LEU A 35 8.03 -12.82 13.52
N THR A 36 6.83 -12.97 14.11
CA THR A 36 6.48 -12.31 15.38
C THR A 36 6.35 -13.30 16.50
N ASP A 37 6.57 -12.85 17.74
CA ASP A 37 6.21 -13.57 18.94
C ASP A 37 4.68 -13.56 19.17
N ALA A 38 4.23 -14.18 20.26
CA ALA A 38 2.82 -14.25 20.63
C ALA A 38 2.20 -12.88 20.97
N ASN A 39 3.03 -11.87 21.24
CA ASN A 39 2.64 -10.48 21.54
C ASN A 39 2.80 -9.55 20.33
N HIS A 40 2.91 -10.11 19.12
CA HIS A 40 3.00 -9.39 17.83
C HIS A 40 4.32 -8.64 17.60
N THR A 41 5.31 -8.77 18.48
CA THR A 41 6.62 -8.12 18.31
C THR A 41 7.42 -8.84 17.23
N PRO A 42 7.97 -8.16 16.23
CA PRO A 42 8.90 -8.75 15.29
C PRO A 42 10.14 -9.29 15.99
N ILE A 43 10.45 -10.56 15.77
CA ILE A 43 11.57 -11.27 16.42
C ILE A 43 12.62 -11.76 15.43
N ALA A 44 12.26 -11.95 14.18
CA ALA A 44 13.19 -12.30 13.11
C ALA A 44 12.63 -11.84 11.76
N SER A 45 13.52 -11.63 10.79
CA SER A 45 13.13 -11.24 9.44
C SER A 45 14.00 -11.89 8.38
N GLY A 46 13.46 -11.95 7.15
CA GLY A 46 14.20 -12.34 5.97
C GLY A 46 13.78 -11.48 4.80
N SER A 47 14.63 -11.38 3.78
CA SER A 47 14.34 -10.57 2.60
C SER A 47 15.03 -11.11 1.34
N HIS A 48 14.43 -10.75 0.19
CA HIS A 48 15.01 -10.98 -1.13
C HIS A 48 14.70 -9.77 -2.02
N GLU A 49 15.71 -9.18 -2.63
CA GLU A 49 15.54 -8.09 -3.59
C GLU A 49 15.26 -8.65 -4.98
N TRP A 50 14.26 -8.10 -5.67
CA TRP A 50 13.90 -8.49 -7.02
C TRP A 50 13.45 -7.29 -7.86
N GLU A 51 13.31 -7.47 -9.17
CA GLU A 51 12.94 -6.40 -10.09
C GLU A 51 11.74 -6.77 -10.96
N ASN A 52 10.84 -5.81 -11.15
CA ASN A 52 9.82 -5.85 -12.17
C ASN A 52 10.45 -5.59 -13.54
N ARG A 53 10.35 -6.53 -14.46
CA ARG A 53 10.98 -6.48 -15.78
C ARG A 53 9.99 -6.12 -16.87
N LEU A 54 10.43 -5.31 -17.83
CA LEU A 54 9.69 -5.07 -19.05
C LEU A 54 10.10 -6.11 -20.09
N ASP A 55 9.23 -7.08 -20.36
CA ASP A 55 9.43 -8.13 -21.36
C ASP A 55 8.34 -8.04 -22.43
N HIS A 56 8.77 -7.92 -23.69
CA HIS A 56 7.84 -7.74 -24.84
C HIS A 56 6.72 -6.70 -24.63
N GLY A 57 7.05 -5.62 -23.93
CA GLY A 57 6.10 -4.53 -23.62
C GLY A 57 5.19 -4.79 -22.41
N ILE A 58 5.42 -5.86 -21.67
CA ILE A 58 4.66 -6.22 -20.47
C ILE A 58 5.57 -6.15 -19.24
N TRP A 59 5.18 -5.40 -18.23
CA TRP A 59 5.79 -5.41 -16.92
C TRP A 59 5.40 -6.69 -16.18
N THR A 60 6.41 -7.50 -15.83
CA THR A 60 6.22 -8.86 -15.32
C THR A 60 7.29 -9.28 -14.30
N TYR A 61 7.00 -10.35 -13.56
CA TYR A 61 7.95 -11.21 -12.87
C TYR A 61 7.77 -12.64 -13.40
N THR A 62 8.86 -13.38 -13.55
CA THR A 62 8.75 -14.79 -13.97
C THR A 62 8.36 -15.69 -12.79
N MET A 63 7.84 -16.89 -13.09
CA MET A 63 7.57 -17.88 -12.05
C MET A 63 8.83 -18.26 -11.26
N ASP A 64 9.98 -18.32 -11.92
CA ASP A 64 11.27 -18.59 -11.27
C ASP A 64 11.68 -17.46 -10.31
N ASP A 65 11.45 -16.19 -10.68
CA ASP A 65 11.68 -15.06 -9.77
C ASP A 65 10.77 -15.14 -8.53
N ILE A 66 9.49 -15.49 -8.72
CA ILE A 66 8.51 -15.60 -7.62
C ILE A 66 8.92 -16.69 -6.65
N TRP A 67 9.14 -17.92 -7.14
CA TRP A 67 9.45 -19.05 -6.26
C TRP A 67 10.88 -18.99 -5.70
N GLY A 68 11.84 -18.63 -6.54
CA GLY A 68 13.23 -18.45 -6.09
C GLY A 68 13.36 -17.36 -5.04
N GLY A 69 12.67 -16.23 -5.25
CA GLY A 69 12.65 -15.13 -4.29
C GLY A 69 11.97 -15.47 -2.98
N LEU A 70 10.83 -16.19 -3.01
CA LEU A 70 10.16 -16.67 -1.81
C LEU A 70 11.06 -17.60 -0.98
N GLN A 71 11.67 -18.58 -1.64
CA GLN A 71 12.53 -19.57 -1.00
C GLN A 71 13.80 -18.93 -0.41
N ASP A 72 14.38 -17.99 -1.09
CA ASP A 72 15.55 -17.24 -0.61
C ASP A 72 15.19 -16.35 0.59
N CYS A 73 14.07 -15.64 0.53
CA CYS A 73 13.55 -14.84 1.62
C CYS A 73 13.26 -15.68 2.87
N TYR A 74 12.63 -16.85 2.71
CA TYR A 74 12.35 -17.76 3.84
C TYR A 74 13.62 -18.38 4.41
N ARG A 75 14.60 -18.70 3.58
CA ARG A 75 15.93 -19.19 4.01
C ARG A 75 16.67 -18.12 4.83
N ASP A 76 16.62 -16.87 4.39
CA ASP A 76 17.21 -15.73 5.11
C ASP A 76 16.55 -15.56 6.48
N LEU A 77 15.21 -15.67 6.58
CA LEU A 77 14.48 -15.69 7.85
C LEU A 77 14.92 -16.83 8.77
N LYS A 78 15.03 -18.08 8.25
CA LYS A 78 15.52 -19.24 9.03
C LYS A 78 16.93 -19.02 9.57
N LYS A 79 17.77 -18.41 8.77
CA LYS A 79 19.14 -18.05 9.14
C LYS A 79 19.14 -17.03 10.28
N ASP A 80 18.34 -16.00 10.19
CA ASP A 80 18.19 -14.98 11.24
C ASP A 80 17.69 -15.59 12.55
N VAL A 81 16.66 -16.45 12.51
CA VAL A 81 16.19 -17.24 13.67
C VAL A 81 17.32 -18.06 14.28
N LYS A 82 18.12 -18.74 13.44
CA LYS A 82 19.23 -19.56 13.91
C LYS A 82 20.33 -18.74 14.57
N GLU A 83 20.67 -17.60 13.99
CA GLU A 83 21.71 -16.70 14.51
C GLU A 83 21.30 -16.06 15.84
N GLN A 84 20.05 -15.62 15.97
CA GLN A 84 19.56 -14.95 17.17
C GLN A 84 19.22 -15.92 18.33
N TYR A 85 18.56 -17.04 18.02
CA TYR A 85 17.98 -17.94 19.04
C TYR A 85 18.64 -19.33 19.10
N GLY A 86 19.49 -19.69 18.13
CA GLY A 86 20.18 -20.99 18.10
C GLY A 86 19.28 -22.19 17.79
N VAL A 87 18.06 -21.97 17.27
CA VAL A 87 17.07 -23.00 16.94
C VAL A 87 16.71 -23.02 15.47
N THR A 88 16.11 -24.12 15.02
CA THR A 88 15.54 -24.24 13.68
C THR A 88 14.03 -23.94 13.74
N LEU A 89 13.52 -23.16 12.79
CA LEU A 89 12.10 -22.84 12.66
C LEU A 89 11.38 -24.01 11.97
N THR A 90 10.70 -24.84 12.73
CA THR A 90 9.95 -26.01 12.22
C THR A 90 8.44 -25.89 12.40
N LYS A 91 8.00 -25.03 13.33
CA LYS A 91 6.60 -24.83 13.71
C LYS A 91 6.26 -23.35 13.74
N ILE A 92 5.08 -23.03 13.26
CA ILE A 92 4.51 -21.68 13.23
C ILE A 92 3.02 -21.82 13.58
N ARG A 93 2.46 -20.89 14.33
CA ARG A 93 1.05 -20.96 14.76
C ARG A 93 0.08 -20.65 13.63
N ALA A 94 0.40 -19.63 12.83
CA ALA A 94 -0.33 -19.28 11.62
C ALA A 94 0.56 -18.51 10.66
N ILE A 95 0.25 -18.57 9.36
CA ILE A 95 0.96 -17.91 8.27
C ILE A 95 0.01 -17.00 7.52
N GLY A 96 0.52 -15.87 7.01
CA GLY A 96 -0.15 -15.03 6.06
C GLY A 96 0.75 -14.66 4.89
N SER A 97 0.17 -14.54 3.69
CA SER A 97 0.84 -14.04 2.49
C SER A 97 0.17 -12.79 1.98
N SER A 98 0.98 -11.81 1.61
CA SER A 98 0.57 -10.55 1.01
C SER A 98 1.38 -10.27 -0.24
N ALA A 99 0.80 -9.52 -1.17
CA ALA A 99 1.51 -9.07 -2.37
C ALA A 99 1.04 -7.69 -2.81
N MET A 100 1.80 -7.09 -3.74
CA MET A 100 1.32 -5.93 -4.49
C MET A 100 -0.06 -6.24 -5.07
N MET A 101 -0.99 -5.32 -4.88
CA MET A 101 -2.37 -5.47 -5.35
C MET A 101 -2.47 -5.53 -6.87
N HIS A 102 -3.65 -5.93 -7.35
CA HIS A 102 -4.01 -5.94 -8.75
C HIS A 102 -3.23 -6.98 -9.58
N GLY A 103 -3.07 -6.73 -10.86
CA GLY A 103 -2.37 -7.63 -11.76
C GLY A 103 -3.27 -8.72 -12.36
N TYR A 104 -2.69 -9.50 -13.28
CA TYR A 104 -3.44 -10.47 -14.07
C TYR A 104 -2.67 -11.78 -14.15
N LEU A 105 -3.15 -12.79 -13.46
CA LEU A 105 -2.69 -14.17 -13.47
C LEU A 105 -3.86 -15.06 -13.86
N ALA A 106 -3.86 -15.59 -15.08
CA ALA A 106 -4.91 -16.43 -15.63
C ALA A 106 -4.40 -17.85 -15.87
N PHE A 107 -5.15 -18.83 -15.40
CA PHE A 107 -4.79 -20.25 -15.42
C PHE A 107 -5.88 -21.07 -16.11
N ASP A 108 -5.47 -22.13 -16.79
CA ASP A 108 -6.36 -23.12 -17.37
C ASP A 108 -6.87 -24.16 -16.33
N LYS A 109 -7.65 -25.13 -16.82
CA LYS A 109 -8.20 -26.22 -15.98
C LYS A 109 -7.11 -27.14 -15.37
N ALA A 110 -5.92 -27.20 -16.00
CA ALA A 110 -4.79 -27.95 -15.45
C ALA A 110 -3.97 -27.15 -14.42
N GLY A 111 -4.26 -25.85 -14.28
CA GLY A 111 -3.54 -24.94 -13.40
C GLY A 111 -2.25 -24.40 -14.01
N GLU A 112 -2.14 -24.44 -15.34
CA GLU A 112 -1.03 -23.87 -16.10
C GLU A 112 -1.30 -22.40 -16.41
N LEU A 113 -0.26 -21.57 -16.28
CA LEU A 113 -0.33 -20.14 -16.57
C LEU A 113 -0.52 -19.92 -18.09
N LEU A 114 -1.59 -19.24 -18.46
CA LEU A 114 -1.98 -19.06 -19.87
C LEU A 114 -1.18 -17.96 -20.59
N VAL A 115 -0.82 -16.90 -19.87
CA VAL A 115 -0.03 -15.76 -20.37
C VAL A 115 0.94 -15.27 -19.30
N PRO A 116 2.03 -14.55 -19.63
CA PRO A 116 2.90 -13.97 -18.64
C PRO A 116 2.13 -13.10 -17.64
N PHE A 117 2.57 -13.10 -16.37
CA PHE A 117 1.99 -12.26 -15.33
C PHE A 117 2.04 -10.79 -15.74
N ARG A 118 0.89 -10.11 -15.75
CA ARG A 118 0.79 -8.65 -16.00
C ARG A 118 0.66 -7.95 -14.66
N THR A 119 1.67 -7.21 -14.25
CA THR A 119 1.69 -6.51 -12.96
C THR A 119 0.86 -5.22 -13.00
N TRP A 120 0.63 -4.62 -11.84
CA TRP A 120 -0.05 -3.32 -11.68
C TRP A 120 0.60 -2.17 -12.47
N ARG A 121 1.89 -2.29 -12.87
CA ARG A 121 2.61 -1.26 -13.65
C ARG A 121 2.15 -1.15 -15.10
N ASN A 122 1.40 -2.12 -15.60
CA ASN A 122 0.94 -2.09 -16.98
C ASN A 122 -0.23 -1.10 -17.13
N THR A 123 -0.07 -0.15 -18.04
CA THR A 123 -1.07 0.86 -18.42
C THR A 123 -1.63 0.60 -19.82
N ILE A 124 -1.87 -0.67 -20.16
CA ILE A 124 -2.29 -1.13 -21.49
C ILE A 124 -3.79 -1.39 -21.60
N THR A 125 -4.58 -0.93 -20.63
CA THR A 125 -5.99 -1.29 -20.44
C THR A 125 -6.91 -0.05 -20.43
N GLU A 126 -6.51 1.03 -21.05
CA GLU A 126 -7.24 2.31 -21.04
C GLU A 126 -8.67 2.16 -21.60
N GLU A 127 -8.82 1.49 -22.75
CA GLU A 127 -10.12 1.28 -23.38
C GLU A 127 -11.05 0.46 -22.47
N ALA A 128 -10.56 -0.64 -21.91
CA ALA A 128 -11.31 -1.48 -21.00
C ALA A 128 -11.69 -0.76 -19.71
N ALA A 129 -10.76 -0.05 -19.10
CA ALA A 129 -10.98 0.71 -17.88
C ALA A 129 -12.07 1.77 -18.06
N ALA A 130 -12.01 2.54 -19.15
CA ALA A 130 -13.03 3.55 -19.47
C ALA A 130 -14.41 2.94 -19.72
N ALA A 131 -14.47 1.83 -20.47
CA ALA A 131 -15.72 1.13 -20.78
C ALA A 131 -16.37 0.56 -19.51
N LEU A 132 -15.58 -0.11 -18.65
CA LEU A 132 -16.08 -0.71 -17.41
C LEU A 132 -16.50 0.38 -16.39
N THR A 133 -15.74 1.48 -16.26
CA THR A 133 -16.09 2.62 -15.40
C THR A 133 -17.48 3.16 -15.79
N LYS A 134 -17.73 3.34 -17.08
CA LYS A 134 -19.03 3.78 -17.59
C LYS A 134 -20.14 2.78 -17.32
N GLU A 135 -19.90 1.49 -17.61
CA GLU A 135 -20.91 0.42 -17.47
C GLU A 135 -21.31 0.21 -16.01
N PHE A 136 -20.33 0.20 -15.12
CA PHE A 136 -20.56 -0.04 -13.70
C PHE A 136 -21.01 1.20 -12.95
N SER A 137 -20.79 2.41 -13.51
CA SER A 137 -20.90 3.66 -12.76
C SER A 137 -20.02 3.62 -11.50
N TYR A 138 -18.81 3.10 -11.64
CA TYR A 138 -17.82 2.87 -10.60
C TYR A 138 -16.42 3.00 -11.20
N ASN A 139 -15.49 3.70 -10.53
CA ASN A 139 -14.15 3.88 -11.06
C ASN A 139 -13.41 2.54 -11.16
N ILE A 140 -12.98 2.18 -12.37
CA ILE A 140 -12.15 1.00 -12.64
C ILE A 140 -10.81 1.48 -13.19
N PRO A 141 -9.78 1.57 -12.35
CA PRO A 141 -8.44 1.98 -12.77
C PRO A 141 -7.81 0.98 -13.75
N GLN A 142 -6.93 1.46 -14.64
CA GLN A 142 -6.25 0.62 -15.64
C GLN A 142 -5.48 -0.57 -15.03
N ARG A 143 -4.94 -0.42 -13.82
CA ARG A 143 -4.15 -1.46 -13.16
C ARG A 143 -4.97 -2.60 -12.58
N TRP A 144 -6.30 -2.46 -12.47
CA TRP A 144 -7.17 -3.48 -11.89
C TRP A 144 -7.23 -4.74 -12.74
N SER A 145 -7.32 -5.87 -12.06
CA SER A 145 -7.33 -7.19 -12.71
C SER A 145 -8.45 -7.33 -13.74
N ILE A 146 -9.65 -6.82 -13.44
CA ILE A 146 -10.80 -6.89 -14.37
C ILE A 146 -10.58 -6.03 -15.62
N ALA A 147 -9.85 -4.92 -15.54
CA ALA A 147 -9.49 -4.12 -16.70
C ALA A 147 -8.57 -4.89 -17.64
N HIS A 148 -7.62 -5.67 -17.10
CA HIS A 148 -6.77 -6.55 -17.89
C HIS A 148 -7.55 -7.68 -18.57
N LEU A 149 -8.49 -8.32 -17.86
CA LEU A 149 -9.33 -9.35 -18.44
C LEU A 149 -10.18 -8.78 -19.58
N TYR A 150 -10.85 -7.66 -19.35
CA TYR A 150 -11.71 -7.06 -20.37
C TYR A 150 -10.91 -6.54 -21.57
N GLN A 151 -9.72 -5.98 -21.35
CA GLN A 151 -8.83 -5.60 -22.45
C GLN A 151 -8.38 -6.81 -23.28
N ALA A 152 -8.07 -7.93 -22.64
CA ALA A 152 -7.76 -9.17 -23.35
C ALA A 152 -8.94 -9.68 -24.20
N MET A 153 -10.18 -9.50 -23.71
CA MET A 153 -11.39 -9.79 -24.50
C MET A 153 -11.53 -8.86 -25.70
N LEU A 154 -11.36 -7.55 -25.52
CA LEU A 154 -11.40 -6.55 -26.61
C LEU A 154 -10.34 -6.83 -27.67
N ASN A 155 -9.15 -7.20 -27.24
CA ASN A 155 -8.02 -7.60 -28.12
C ASN A 155 -8.24 -8.98 -28.77
N LYS A 156 -9.27 -9.74 -28.37
CA LYS A 156 -9.54 -11.11 -28.80
C LYS A 156 -8.36 -12.05 -28.57
N GLU A 157 -7.70 -11.92 -27.43
CA GLU A 157 -6.59 -12.80 -27.05
C GLU A 157 -7.09 -14.25 -26.88
N GLU A 158 -6.42 -15.20 -27.53
CA GLU A 158 -6.92 -16.60 -27.63
C GLU A 158 -7.03 -17.30 -26.26
N HIS A 159 -6.21 -16.94 -25.29
CA HIS A 159 -6.18 -17.57 -23.97
C HIS A 159 -7.46 -17.34 -23.15
N VAL A 160 -8.23 -16.28 -23.44
CA VAL A 160 -9.38 -15.86 -22.62
C VAL A 160 -10.45 -16.96 -22.53
N LYS A 161 -10.66 -17.69 -23.60
CA LYS A 161 -11.65 -18.82 -23.67
C LYS A 161 -11.25 -20.00 -22.77
N ASP A 162 -9.95 -20.14 -22.47
CA ASP A 162 -9.40 -21.30 -21.74
C ASP A 162 -9.21 -21.00 -20.23
N ILE A 163 -9.58 -19.78 -19.77
CA ILE A 163 -9.48 -19.39 -18.38
C ILE A 163 -10.40 -20.24 -17.50
N ALA A 164 -9.84 -20.87 -16.49
CA ALA A 164 -10.56 -21.61 -15.46
C ALA A 164 -10.33 -21.04 -14.06
N PHE A 165 -9.32 -20.20 -13.89
CA PHE A 165 -9.03 -19.48 -12.65
C PHE A 165 -8.25 -18.21 -12.96
N PHE A 166 -8.62 -17.13 -12.30
CA PHE A 166 -8.07 -15.79 -12.50
C PHE A 166 -7.87 -15.15 -11.14
N THR A 167 -6.65 -14.66 -10.86
CA THR A 167 -6.31 -14.19 -9.51
C THR A 167 -5.16 -13.17 -9.53
N THR A 168 -4.83 -12.64 -8.34
CA THR A 168 -3.67 -11.79 -8.04
C THR A 168 -2.46 -12.63 -7.66
N LEU A 169 -1.31 -11.97 -7.44
CA LEU A 169 -0.10 -12.65 -6.96
C LEU A 169 -0.31 -13.24 -5.55
N ALA A 170 -0.97 -12.52 -4.63
CA ALA A 170 -1.24 -13.03 -3.28
C ALA A 170 -2.12 -14.28 -3.32
N GLY A 171 -3.18 -14.27 -4.12
CA GLY A 171 -4.06 -15.42 -4.31
C GLY A 171 -3.36 -16.60 -4.98
N PHE A 172 -2.46 -16.36 -5.94
CA PHE A 172 -1.65 -17.40 -6.57
C PHE A 172 -0.71 -18.09 -5.57
N ILE A 173 0.04 -17.33 -4.79
CA ILE A 173 0.93 -17.86 -3.75
C ILE A 173 0.15 -18.69 -2.74
N HIS A 174 -0.96 -18.15 -2.24
CA HIS A 174 -1.84 -18.85 -1.31
C HIS A 174 -2.35 -20.17 -1.87
N TRP A 175 -2.87 -20.16 -3.10
CA TRP A 175 -3.34 -21.38 -3.76
C TRP A 175 -2.27 -22.46 -3.85
N LYS A 176 -1.05 -22.10 -4.22
CA LYS A 176 0.05 -23.08 -4.32
C LYS A 176 0.52 -23.61 -2.97
N LEU A 177 0.39 -22.81 -1.91
CA LEU A 177 0.76 -23.23 -0.55
C LEU A 177 -0.32 -24.09 0.14
N THR A 178 -1.60 -23.82 -0.14
CA THR A 178 -2.72 -24.43 0.58
C THR A 178 -3.61 -25.34 -0.27
N GLY A 179 -3.61 -25.16 -1.59
CA GLY A 179 -4.58 -25.78 -2.50
C GLY A 179 -5.89 -25.01 -2.62
N GLU A 180 -6.13 -23.99 -1.79
CA GLU A 180 -7.39 -23.24 -1.73
C GLU A 180 -7.34 -22.03 -2.66
N LYS A 181 -8.38 -21.87 -3.51
CA LYS A 181 -8.54 -20.75 -4.46
C LYS A 181 -9.36 -19.63 -3.81
N VAL A 182 -8.78 -18.94 -2.86
CA VAL A 182 -9.42 -17.88 -2.08
C VAL A 182 -8.60 -16.61 -2.11
N LEU A 183 -9.23 -15.48 -1.76
CA LEU A 183 -8.59 -14.17 -1.67
C LEU A 183 -9.20 -13.39 -0.51
N GLY A 184 -8.39 -12.64 0.21
CA GLY A 184 -8.87 -11.69 1.20
C GLY A 184 -9.66 -10.57 0.52
N VAL A 185 -10.68 -10.06 1.20
CA VAL A 185 -11.60 -9.07 0.64
C VAL A 185 -10.89 -7.78 0.23
N GLY A 186 -9.82 -7.40 0.96
CA GLY A 186 -9.01 -6.22 0.63
C GLY A 186 -8.34 -6.37 -0.72
N ASP A 187 -7.70 -7.49 -1.00
CA ASP A 187 -7.06 -7.73 -2.29
C ASP A 187 -8.08 -8.01 -3.40
N ALA A 188 -9.17 -8.73 -3.10
CA ALA A 188 -10.28 -8.97 -4.01
C ALA A 188 -10.90 -7.65 -4.52
N SER A 189 -10.97 -6.62 -3.67
CA SER A 189 -11.46 -5.28 -4.03
C SER A 189 -10.62 -4.60 -5.12
N GLY A 190 -9.37 -4.99 -5.30
CA GLY A 190 -8.50 -4.55 -6.38
C GLY A 190 -8.59 -5.39 -7.64
N MET A 191 -9.33 -6.51 -7.60
CA MET A 191 -9.66 -7.29 -8.79
C MET A 191 -10.98 -6.86 -9.43
N PHE A 192 -12.00 -6.71 -8.59
CA PHE A 192 -13.38 -6.41 -8.96
C PHE A 192 -14.09 -5.68 -7.83
N PRO A 193 -15.09 -4.81 -8.10
CA PRO A 193 -15.82 -4.11 -7.05
C PRO A 193 -16.45 -5.03 -6.00
N ILE A 194 -16.32 -4.64 -4.74
CA ILE A 194 -16.88 -5.32 -3.58
C ILE A 194 -18.14 -4.58 -3.08
N ASP A 195 -19.19 -5.30 -2.77
CA ASP A 195 -20.30 -4.80 -1.96
C ASP A 195 -19.93 -4.91 -0.47
N SER A 196 -19.72 -3.79 0.18
CA SER A 196 -19.34 -3.73 1.61
C SER A 196 -20.39 -4.31 2.56
N ASN A 197 -21.65 -4.48 2.13
CA ASN A 197 -22.69 -5.09 2.95
C ASN A 197 -22.57 -6.62 2.97
N THR A 198 -22.32 -7.22 1.80
CA THR A 198 -22.14 -8.67 1.67
C THR A 198 -20.69 -9.09 1.87
N LYS A 199 -19.73 -8.15 1.75
CA LYS A 199 -18.28 -8.38 1.80
C LYS A 199 -17.82 -9.40 0.73
N ASP A 200 -18.47 -9.39 -0.41
CA ASP A 200 -18.22 -10.22 -1.58
C ASP A 200 -18.33 -9.35 -2.84
N TYR A 201 -17.97 -9.89 -3.98
CA TYR A 201 -18.07 -9.20 -5.26
C TYR A 201 -19.50 -8.67 -5.50
N ASP A 202 -19.61 -7.44 -6.00
CA ASP A 202 -20.90 -6.82 -6.31
C ASP A 202 -21.66 -7.62 -7.37
N ALA A 203 -22.78 -8.22 -6.98
CA ALA A 203 -23.54 -9.13 -7.82
C ALA A 203 -24.13 -8.43 -9.07
N ALA A 204 -24.56 -7.17 -8.93
CA ALA A 204 -25.11 -6.43 -10.07
C ALA A 204 -24.04 -6.07 -11.09
N MET A 205 -22.81 -5.82 -10.65
CA MET A 205 -21.67 -5.55 -11.53
C MET A 205 -21.17 -6.85 -12.18
N LEU A 206 -21.20 -8.00 -11.47
CA LEU A 206 -20.95 -9.32 -12.08
C LEU A 206 -21.91 -9.60 -13.24
N ASP A 207 -23.21 -9.41 -13.02
CA ASP A 207 -24.23 -9.58 -14.06
C ASP A 207 -23.99 -8.68 -15.28
N LYS A 208 -23.59 -7.42 -15.06
CA LYS A 208 -23.23 -6.49 -16.12
C LYS A 208 -22.00 -6.96 -16.91
N PHE A 209 -20.97 -7.45 -16.20
CA PHE A 209 -19.77 -7.97 -16.87
C PHE A 209 -20.09 -9.22 -17.70
N ASP A 210 -20.86 -10.15 -17.15
CA ASP A 210 -21.26 -11.35 -17.87
C ASP A 210 -22.08 -11.01 -19.11
N ALA A 211 -22.92 -9.96 -19.06
CA ALA A 211 -23.63 -9.46 -20.26
C ALA A 211 -22.65 -8.87 -21.30
N LEU A 212 -21.56 -8.22 -20.90
CA LEU A 212 -20.50 -7.78 -21.82
C LEU A 212 -19.72 -8.97 -22.41
N ALA A 213 -19.61 -10.08 -21.69
CA ALA A 213 -18.91 -11.29 -22.11
C ALA A 213 -19.75 -12.20 -23.02
N GLU A 214 -21.07 -12.14 -22.92
CA GLU A 214 -22.00 -13.00 -23.68
C GLU A 214 -21.70 -13.09 -25.21
N PRO A 215 -21.42 -11.95 -25.91
CA PRO A 215 -21.14 -12.00 -27.35
C PRO A 215 -19.88 -12.78 -27.73
N TYR A 216 -18.97 -13.04 -26.80
CA TYR A 216 -17.74 -13.80 -27.05
C TYR A 216 -17.95 -15.31 -26.94
N GLY A 217 -19.01 -15.76 -26.27
CA GLY A 217 -19.42 -17.17 -26.21
C GLY A 217 -18.45 -18.04 -25.37
N PHE A 218 -17.93 -17.51 -24.28
CA PHE A 218 -17.09 -18.27 -23.34
C PHE A 218 -17.91 -19.28 -22.52
N ASP A 219 -17.29 -20.41 -22.15
CA ASP A 219 -17.90 -21.47 -21.32
C ASP A 219 -17.86 -21.16 -19.82
N TRP A 220 -17.48 -19.95 -19.41
CA TRP A 220 -17.37 -19.50 -18.02
C TRP A 220 -18.14 -18.19 -17.79
N SER A 221 -18.65 -18.01 -16.56
CA SER A 221 -19.06 -16.72 -16.04
C SER A 221 -17.92 -16.10 -15.23
N LEU A 222 -17.92 -14.77 -15.01
CA LEU A 222 -16.87 -14.14 -14.22
C LEU A 222 -16.78 -14.74 -12.82
N ARG A 223 -17.94 -15.02 -12.20
CA ARG A 223 -17.98 -15.64 -10.85
C ARG A 223 -17.29 -17.00 -10.80
N ASP A 224 -17.35 -17.79 -11.85
CA ASP A 224 -16.77 -19.14 -11.88
C ASP A 224 -15.24 -19.13 -11.88
N ILE A 225 -14.64 -18.08 -12.45
CA ILE A 225 -13.18 -17.96 -12.59
C ILE A 225 -12.52 -17.10 -11.51
N LEU A 226 -13.29 -16.31 -10.75
CA LEU A 226 -12.79 -15.51 -9.63
C LEU A 226 -12.52 -16.36 -8.38
N PRO A 227 -11.55 -15.99 -7.52
CA PRO A 227 -11.37 -16.62 -6.22
C PRO A 227 -12.57 -16.38 -5.30
N LYS A 228 -12.80 -17.29 -4.36
CA LYS A 228 -13.74 -17.07 -3.26
C LYS A 228 -13.20 -15.97 -2.34
N VAL A 229 -14.05 -15.01 -1.97
CA VAL A 229 -13.69 -13.93 -1.04
C VAL A 229 -13.83 -14.40 0.40
N LEU A 230 -12.85 -14.05 1.23
CA LEU A 230 -12.84 -14.26 2.67
C LEU A 230 -12.49 -12.93 3.37
N VAL A 231 -13.01 -12.73 4.59
CA VAL A 231 -12.64 -11.56 5.41
C VAL A 231 -11.56 -11.92 6.44
N ALA A 232 -10.85 -10.93 6.93
CA ALA A 232 -9.87 -11.11 7.99
C ALA A 232 -10.47 -11.86 9.19
N GLY A 233 -9.70 -12.78 9.78
CA GLY A 233 -10.12 -13.63 10.87
C GLY A 233 -10.84 -14.92 10.46
N GLU A 234 -11.13 -15.14 9.18
CA GLU A 234 -11.52 -16.43 8.65
C GLU A 234 -10.29 -17.33 8.39
N ASN A 235 -10.49 -18.63 8.42
CA ASN A 235 -9.44 -19.59 8.08
C ASN A 235 -9.50 -19.88 6.57
N ALA A 236 -8.39 -19.63 5.87
CA ALA A 236 -8.27 -19.80 4.43
C ALA A 236 -7.63 -21.14 4.01
N GLY A 237 -7.57 -22.10 4.91
CA GLY A 237 -6.97 -23.39 4.68
C GLY A 237 -5.72 -23.62 5.53
N THR A 238 -4.98 -24.66 5.19
CA THR A 238 -3.75 -25.04 5.90
C THR A 238 -2.61 -25.27 4.92
N LEU A 239 -1.39 -24.98 5.38
CA LEU A 239 -0.17 -25.30 4.63
C LEU A 239 -0.10 -26.80 4.33
N THR A 240 -0.14 -27.16 3.05
CA THR A 240 -0.05 -28.56 2.63
C THR A 240 1.38 -29.10 2.77
N ALA A 241 1.58 -30.41 2.72
CA ALA A 241 2.92 -30.98 2.70
C ALA A 241 3.73 -30.55 1.45
N GLU A 242 3.06 -30.31 0.32
CA GLU A 242 3.66 -29.78 -0.90
C GLU A 242 4.00 -28.29 -0.73
N GLY A 243 3.06 -27.50 -0.19
CA GLY A 243 3.27 -26.09 0.11
C GLY A 243 4.41 -25.86 1.12
N ALA A 244 4.53 -26.71 2.13
CA ALA A 244 5.63 -26.64 3.08
C ALA A 244 7.00 -26.88 2.39
N ARG A 245 7.09 -27.86 1.49
CA ARG A 245 8.31 -28.10 0.70
C ARG A 245 8.59 -27.00 -0.34
N LEU A 246 7.53 -26.37 -0.85
CA LEU A 246 7.66 -25.25 -1.77
C LEU A 246 8.22 -24.00 -1.08
N LEU A 247 7.79 -23.76 0.16
CA LEU A 247 8.27 -22.66 0.99
C LEU A 247 9.66 -22.94 1.58
N ASP A 248 9.82 -24.11 2.22
CA ASP A 248 11.05 -24.55 2.88
C ASP A 248 11.71 -25.67 2.10
N THR A 249 12.70 -25.35 1.27
CA THR A 249 13.45 -26.31 0.46
C THR A 249 14.31 -27.28 1.26
N ASP A 250 14.62 -26.96 2.53
CA ASP A 250 15.31 -27.88 3.44
C ASP A 250 14.36 -28.93 4.03
N GLY A 251 13.04 -28.72 3.93
CA GLY A 251 12.01 -29.66 4.35
C GLY A 251 11.85 -29.80 5.87
N GLU A 252 12.23 -28.78 6.62
CA GLU A 252 12.16 -28.76 8.08
C GLU A 252 10.82 -28.22 8.61
N LEU A 253 10.11 -27.39 7.80
CA LEU A 253 8.83 -26.81 8.18
C LEU A 253 7.71 -27.86 8.17
N GLU A 254 6.98 -27.97 9.26
CA GLU A 254 5.85 -28.88 9.39
C GLU A 254 4.63 -28.38 8.57
N ALA A 255 3.91 -29.32 7.95
CA ALA A 255 2.64 -29.03 7.28
C ALA A 255 1.48 -28.94 8.29
N GLY A 256 0.31 -28.48 7.82
CA GLY A 256 -0.90 -28.37 8.65
C GLY A 256 -1.02 -27.04 9.42
N ILE A 257 -0.11 -26.08 9.17
CA ILE A 257 -0.17 -24.75 9.75
C ILE A 257 -1.37 -23.98 9.16
N PRO A 258 -2.25 -23.38 9.99
CA PRO A 258 -3.34 -22.55 9.50
C PRO A 258 -2.82 -21.33 8.71
N VAL A 259 -3.54 -20.97 7.64
CA VAL A 259 -3.18 -19.81 6.79
C VAL A 259 -4.36 -18.86 6.75
N CYS A 260 -4.11 -17.56 7.01
CA CYS A 260 -5.13 -16.55 6.93
C CYS A 260 -5.42 -16.16 5.46
N PRO A 261 -6.54 -15.46 5.16
CA PRO A 261 -6.82 -14.97 3.82
C PRO A 261 -5.65 -14.14 3.28
N PRO A 262 -5.19 -14.42 2.05
CA PRO A 262 -4.11 -13.65 1.44
C PRO A 262 -4.61 -12.25 1.10
N GLU A 263 -3.78 -11.23 1.35
CA GLU A 263 -4.18 -9.83 1.22
C GLU A 263 -3.25 -9.01 0.30
N GLY A 264 -3.74 -7.88 -0.15
CA GLY A 264 -2.94 -6.88 -0.84
C GLY A 264 -2.11 -6.02 0.11
N ASP A 265 -1.06 -5.42 -0.42
CA ASP A 265 -0.14 -4.53 0.32
C ASP A 265 -0.85 -3.31 0.94
N ALA A 266 -1.91 -2.80 0.32
CA ALA A 266 -2.73 -1.71 0.86
C ALA A 266 -3.42 -2.13 2.17
N GLY A 267 -4.12 -3.26 2.20
CA GLY A 267 -4.82 -3.78 3.37
C GLY A 267 -3.88 -4.14 4.51
N THR A 268 -2.74 -4.78 4.21
CA THR A 268 -1.73 -5.11 5.21
C THR A 268 -1.02 -3.87 5.75
N GLY A 269 -0.79 -2.85 4.91
CA GLY A 269 -0.31 -1.55 5.33
C GLY A 269 -1.27 -0.85 6.30
N MET A 270 -2.58 -0.96 6.08
CA MET A 270 -3.59 -0.44 7.00
C MET A 270 -3.57 -1.18 8.35
N ALA A 271 -3.42 -2.51 8.35
CA ALA A 271 -3.27 -3.29 9.58
C ALA A 271 -2.00 -2.90 10.35
N ALA A 272 -0.87 -2.74 9.65
CA ALA A 272 0.42 -2.35 10.24
C ALA A 272 0.45 -0.91 10.80
N THR A 273 -0.50 -0.07 10.42
CA THR A 273 -0.60 1.34 10.87
C THR A 273 -1.80 1.62 11.77
N ASN A 274 -2.55 0.59 12.19
CA ASN A 274 -3.79 0.74 12.98
C ASN A 274 -4.86 1.64 12.33
N SER A 275 -4.99 1.58 11.00
CA SER A 275 -5.84 2.47 10.23
C SER A 275 -7.03 1.76 9.54
N VAL A 276 -7.54 0.69 10.15
CA VAL A 276 -8.67 -0.10 9.62
C VAL A 276 -10.03 0.31 10.15
N ALA A 277 -10.08 1.13 11.20
CA ALA A 277 -11.34 1.61 11.78
C ALA A 277 -12.00 2.66 10.88
N VAL A 278 -13.34 2.66 10.84
CA VAL A 278 -14.11 3.69 10.13
C VAL A 278 -13.71 5.08 10.61
N ARG A 279 -13.62 6.05 9.68
CA ARG A 279 -13.19 7.43 9.90
C ARG A 279 -11.72 7.58 10.32
N THR A 280 -10.93 6.54 10.17
CA THR A 280 -9.46 6.64 10.21
C THR A 280 -8.87 6.43 8.82
N GLY A 281 -7.60 6.72 8.67
CA GLY A 281 -6.88 6.48 7.44
C GLY A 281 -5.38 6.46 7.66
N ASN A 282 -4.65 6.12 6.59
CA ASN A 282 -3.21 6.26 6.57
C ASN A 282 -2.74 7.09 5.38
N VAL A 283 -1.56 7.64 5.50
CA VAL A 283 -0.84 8.30 4.41
C VAL A 283 0.57 7.74 4.33
N SER A 284 0.91 7.24 3.17
CA SER A 284 2.27 6.79 2.83
C SER A 284 2.93 7.84 1.94
N ALA A 285 3.96 8.52 2.46
CA ALA A 285 4.63 9.60 1.75
C ALA A 285 6.12 9.29 1.55
N GLY A 286 6.45 8.86 0.35
CA GLY A 286 7.80 8.56 -0.14
C GLY A 286 8.08 9.30 -1.44
N THR A 287 8.59 8.61 -2.46
CA THR A 287 8.75 9.15 -3.83
C THR A 287 7.40 9.60 -4.40
N SER A 288 6.37 8.77 -4.24
CA SER A 288 4.96 9.06 -4.44
C SER A 288 4.25 9.22 -3.10
N VAL A 289 2.99 9.64 -3.13
CA VAL A 289 2.15 9.71 -1.92
C VAL A 289 0.77 9.17 -2.21
N PHE A 290 0.23 8.41 -1.27
CA PHE A 290 -1.19 8.04 -1.28
C PHE A 290 -1.78 8.15 0.12
N ALA A 291 -3.07 8.44 0.16
CA ALA A 291 -3.84 8.42 1.39
C ALA A 291 -5.05 7.50 1.22
N MET A 292 -5.29 6.66 2.20
CA MET A 292 -6.44 5.76 2.27
C MET A 292 -7.31 6.12 3.46
N ILE A 293 -8.61 6.25 3.25
CA ILE A 293 -9.58 6.65 4.26
C ILE A 293 -10.69 5.61 4.34
N VAL A 294 -10.93 5.06 5.52
CA VAL A 294 -12.04 4.12 5.76
C VAL A 294 -13.35 4.90 5.84
N LEU A 295 -14.21 4.63 4.90
CA LEU A 295 -15.46 5.35 4.72
C LEU A 295 -16.55 4.89 5.70
N GLU A 296 -17.29 5.85 6.25
CA GLU A 296 -18.50 5.57 7.02
C GLU A 296 -19.70 5.21 6.14
N LYS A 297 -19.70 5.67 4.90
CA LYS A 297 -20.76 5.45 3.89
C LYS A 297 -20.19 5.51 2.48
N ALA A 298 -20.90 4.93 1.54
CA ALA A 298 -20.52 4.99 0.12
C ALA A 298 -20.46 6.44 -0.39
N LEU A 299 -19.60 6.69 -1.36
CA LEU A 299 -19.52 7.96 -2.07
C LEU A 299 -20.82 8.17 -2.89
N LYS A 300 -21.19 9.43 -3.08
CA LYS A 300 -22.41 9.82 -3.84
C LYS A 300 -22.18 9.81 -5.34
N ASN A 301 -20.93 10.13 -5.75
CA ASN A 301 -20.56 10.30 -7.14
C ASN A 301 -19.40 9.38 -7.51
N VAL A 302 -19.22 9.18 -8.81
CA VAL A 302 -18.04 8.51 -9.37
C VAL A 302 -16.95 9.55 -9.60
N HIS A 303 -15.79 9.32 -9.00
CA HIS A 303 -14.60 10.15 -9.17
C HIS A 303 -13.48 9.28 -9.75
N THR A 304 -12.96 9.63 -10.90
CA THR A 304 -11.87 8.87 -11.56
C THR A 304 -10.52 9.08 -10.88
N GLU A 305 -10.41 10.12 -10.06
CA GLU A 305 -9.24 10.46 -9.24
C GLU A 305 -9.18 9.63 -7.94
N ILE A 306 -10.27 8.97 -7.58
CA ILE A 306 -10.40 8.22 -6.32
C ILE A 306 -10.61 6.74 -6.62
N ASP A 307 -9.72 5.91 -6.10
CA ASP A 307 -9.91 4.47 -6.14
C ASP A 307 -10.68 3.99 -4.91
N LEU A 308 -11.57 3.03 -5.13
CA LEU A 308 -12.35 2.41 -4.07
C LEU A 308 -11.89 0.96 -3.88
N VAL A 309 -11.34 0.69 -2.70
CA VAL A 309 -10.93 -0.65 -2.27
C VAL A 309 -11.59 -0.96 -0.91
N THR A 310 -11.18 -2.00 -0.21
CA THR A 310 -11.67 -2.31 1.13
C THR A 310 -10.54 -2.54 2.13
N THR A 311 -10.88 -2.43 3.42
CA THR A 311 -10.04 -2.99 4.50
C THR A 311 -10.04 -4.51 4.43
N PRO A 312 -9.12 -5.21 5.13
CA PRO A 312 -9.16 -6.67 5.24
C PRO A 312 -10.43 -7.23 5.90
N SER A 313 -11.21 -6.40 6.57
CA SER A 313 -12.51 -6.76 7.14
C SER A 313 -13.72 -6.34 6.29
N GLY A 314 -13.47 -5.69 5.13
CA GLY A 314 -14.48 -5.41 4.11
C GLY A 314 -15.18 -4.05 4.23
N GLU A 315 -14.69 -3.13 5.06
CA GLU A 315 -15.14 -1.75 5.09
C GLU A 315 -14.61 -1.01 3.85
N ALA A 316 -15.44 -0.17 3.23
CA ALA A 316 -15.04 0.60 2.05
C ALA A 316 -13.91 1.59 2.38
N VAL A 317 -12.95 1.69 1.47
CA VAL A 317 -11.81 2.60 1.58
C VAL A 317 -11.71 3.44 0.31
N ALA A 318 -11.61 4.76 0.46
CA ALA A 318 -11.28 5.67 -0.63
C ALA A 318 -9.77 5.95 -0.61
N MET A 319 -9.13 5.84 -1.76
CA MET A 319 -7.70 6.10 -1.93
C MET A 319 -7.48 7.21 -2.95
N ALA A 320 -6.76 8.25 -2.54
CA ALA A 320 -6.17 9.26 -3.44
C ALA A 320 -4.68 8.95 -3.59
N HIS A 321 -4.20 8.89 -4.84
CA HIS A 321 -2.80 8.58 -5.16
C HIS A 321 -2.20 9.67 -6.03
N CYS A 322 -0.98 10.11 -5.68
CA CYS A 322 -0.18 11.06 -6.45
C CYS A 322 1.20 10.49 -6.76
N ASN A 323 1.66 10.70 -7.98
CA ASN A 323 2.95 10.18 -8.44
C ASN A 323 4.14 10.91 -7.84
N ASN A 324 3.95 12.15 -7.41
CA ASN A 324 5.02 13.05 -7.01
C ASN A 324 4.88 13.47 -5.54
N CYS A 325 5.93 13.28 -4.74
CA CYS A 325 5.97 13.69 -3.35
C CYS A 325 7.37 14.19 -2.94
N THR A 326 8.26 13.34 -2.40
CA THR A 326 9.52 13.80 -1.80
C THR A 326 10.71 13.86 -2.75
N SER A 327 10.59 13.47 -4.02
CA SER A 327 11.71 13.43 -4.96
C SER A 327 12.39 14.79 -5.14
N ASP A 328 11.60 15.86 -5.28
CA ASP A 328 12.12 17.22 -5.40
C ASP A 328 12.74 17.73 -4.09
N LEU A 329 12.14 17.42 -2.94
CA LEU A 329 12.73 17.68 -1.63
C LEU A 329 14.12 17.05 -1.51
N ASN A 330 14.27 15.80 -1.94
CA ASN A 330 15.55 15.11 -1.93
C ASN A 330 16.59 15.81 -2.82
N ALA A 331 16.18 16.30 -4.00
CA ALA A 331 17.06 17.06 -4.90
C ALA A 331 17.55 18.36 -4.24
N TRP A 332 16.69 19.10 -3.56
CA TRP A 332 17.07 20.30 -2.84
C TRP A 332 17.97 20.01 -1.63
N VAL A 333 17.69 18.97 -0.86
CA VAL A 333 18.58 18.56 0.25
C VAL A 333 19.96 18.16 -0.26
N ASN A 334 20.05 17.44 -1.38
CA ASN A 334 21.32 17.11 -2.02
C ASN A 334 22.09 18.38 -2.45
N LEU A 335 21.39 19.39 -3.00
CA LEU A 335 22.02 20.67 -3.36
C LEU A 335 22.59 21.38 -2.11
N PHE A 336 21.85 21.40 -1.00
CA PHE A 336 22.37 21.96 0.28
C PHE A 336 23.54 21.15 0.83
N GLU A 337 23.56 19.82 0.66
CA GLU A 337 24.70 18.98 1.01
C GLU A 337 25.95 19.35 0.19
N GLU A 338 25.83 19.51 -1.13
CA GLU A 338 26.91 19.96 -2.01
C GLU A 338 27.41 21.35 -1.62
N PHE A 339 26.51 22.25 -1.27
CA PHE A 339 26.86 23.58 -0.77
C PHE A 339 27.70 23.49 0.51
N ALA A 340 27.25 22.72 1.50
CA ALA A 340 27.98 22.52 2.77
C ALA A 340 29.37 21.90 2.54
N ASN A 341 29.44 20.86 1.67
CA ASN A 341 30.69 20.21 1.29
C ASN A 341 31.69 21.18 0.63
N SER A 342 31.20 22.16 -0.13
CA SER A 342 32.04 23.20 -0.76
C SER A 342 32.79 24.07 0.26
N PHE A 343 32.28 24.16 1.49
CA PHE A 343 32.95 24.82 2.63
C PHE A 343 33.73 23.86 3.53
N GLY A 344 33.85 22.59 3.12
CA GLY A 344 34.53 21.54 3.89
C GLY A 344 33.73 21.04 5.09
N MET A 345 32.46 21.41 5.20
CA MET A 345 31.56 20.89 6.23
C MET A 345 31.05 19.51 5.81
N LYS A 346 31.29 18.50 6.65
CA LYS A 346 30.69 17.16 6.50
C LYS A 346 29.53 17.05 7.46
N ILE A 347 28.34 17.06 6.94
CA ILE A 347 27.10 16.95 7.72
C ILE A 347 26.49 15.57 7.43
N ASP A 348 26.04 14.86 8.47
CA ASP A 348 25.26 13.64 8.27
C ASP A 348 23.95 13.97 7.53
N LYS A 349 23.59 13.15 6.58
CA LYS A 349 22.44 13.42 5.71
C LYS A 349 21.12 13.45 6.48
N ASN A 350 20.94 12.60 7.49
CA ASN A 350 19.74 12.61 8.32
C ASN A 350 19.69 13.86 9.20
N GLU A 351 20.85 14.32 9.70
CA GLU A 351 20.95 15.58 10.41
C GLU A 351 20.57 16.76 9.51
N LEU A 352 21.06 16.76 8.26
CA LEU A 352 20.70 17.79 7.29
C LEU A 352 19.18 17.82 6.98
N PHE A 353 18.57 16.68 6.76
CA PHE A 353 17.11 16.56 6.62
C PHE A 353 16.40 17.14 7.86
N SER A 354 16.82 16.73 9.03
CA SER A 354 16.22 17.19 10.30
C SER A 354 16.30 18.70 10.43
N VAL A 355 17.46 19.29 10.20
CA VAL A 355 17.67 20.76 10.30
C VAL A 355 16.80 21.50 9.29
N LEU A 356 16.80 21.08 8.01
CA LEU A 356 16.05 21.76 6.96
C LEU A 356 14.53 21.60 7.13
N TYR A 357 14.05 20.43 7.52
CA TYR A 357 12.62 20.18 7.74
C TYR A 357 12.11 20.96 8.96
N ASN A 358 12.84 20.95 10.07
CA ASN A 358 12.48 21.75 11.24
C ASN A 358 12.52 23.26 10.93
N LYS A 359 13.43 23.70 10.06
CA LYS A 359 13.48 25.11 9.63
C LYS A 359 12.20 25.56 8.92
N ALA A 360 11.55 24.67 8.20
CA ALA A 360 10.26 24.95 7.55
C ALA A 360 9.15 25.35 8.54
N LEU A 361 9.20 24.84 9.78
CA LEU A 361 8.19 25.19 10.81
C LEU A 361 8.30 26.63 11.29
N GLU A 362 9.42 27.31 11.04
CA GLU A 362 9.63 28.74 11.33
C GLU A 362 9.12 29.66 10.21
N GLY A 363 8.69 29.11 9.08
CA GLY A 363 8.20 29.86 7.93
C GLY A 363 6.83 30.50 8.16
N ASP A 364 6.52 31.51 7.36
CA ASP A 364 5.16 32.08 7.31
C ASP A 364 4.14 30.99 6.96
N ALA A 365 2.94 31.06 7.53
CA ALA A 365 1.94 30.02 7.42
C ALA A 365 1.58 29.67 5.95
N ASP A 366 1.57 30.66 5.06
CA ASP A 366 1.32 30.53 3.62
C ASP A 366 2.59 30.35 2.77
N CYS A 367 3.74 30.04 3.37
CA CYS A 367 5.06 29.99 2.72
C CYS A 367 5.57 31.35 2.22
N GLY A 368 5.08 32.48 2.75
CA GLY A 368 5.53 33.83 2.39
C GLY A 368 5.27 34.21 0.94
N GLY A 369 4.24 33.66 0.30
CA GLY A 369 3.90 33.92 -1.08
C GLY A 369 4.72 33.13 -2.11
N LEU A 370 5.53 32.16 -1.69
CA LEU A 370 6.29 31.30 -2.60
C LEU A 370 5.40 30.25 -3.26
N LEU A 371 5.82 29.74 -4.42
CA LEU A 371 5.17 28.69 -5.20
C LEU A 371 6.20 27.68 -5.70
N ALA A 372 5.89 26.39 -5.62
CA ALA A 372 6.71 25.35 -6.20
C ALA A 372 5.83 24.21 -6.76
N TYR A 373 6.36 23.49 -7.74
CA TYR A 373 5.83 22.22 -8.25
C TYR A 373 6.93 21.17 -8.19
N ASN A 374 6.58 19.98 -7.74
CA ASN A 374 7.50 18.86 -7.54
C ASN A 374 7.32 17.76 -8.60
N TYR A 375 6.76 18.07 -9.76
CA TYR A 375 6.37 17.11 -10.78
C TYR A 375 7.57 16.62 -11.57
N PHE A 376 8.12 15.46 -11.18
CA PHE A 376 9.11 14.71 -11.95
C PHE A 376 8.47 13.79 -13.00
N SER A 377 7.19 13.52 -12.86
CA SER A 377 6.36 12.74 -13.79
C SER A 377 4.98 13.37 -13.92
N GLY A 378 4.14 12.77 -14.77
CA GLY A 378 2.74 13.15 -14.83
C GLY A 378 2.02 13.02 -13.47
N GLU A 379 0.94 13.80 -13.29
CA GLU A 379 0.15 13.83 -12.06
C GLU A 379 -1.34 13.77 -12.38
N GLY A 380 -1.94 12.59 -12.12
CA GLY A 380 -3.32 12.29 -12.49
C GLY A 380 -4.35 13.24 -11.84
N ILE A 381 -4.17 13.57 -10.58
CA ILE A 381 -5.10 14.45 -9.82
C ILE A 381 -5.21 15.83 -10.47
N THR A 382 -4.11 16.37 -10.98
CA THR A 382 -4.08 17.69 -11.62
C THR A 382 -4.06 17.61 -13.15
N ALA A 383 -4.27 16.41 -13.72
CA ALA A 383 -4.36 16.16 -15.15
C ALA A 383 -3.12 16.59 -15.96
N PHE A 384 -1.95 16.10 -15.53
CA PHE A 384 -0.68 16.25 -16.23
C PHE A 384 -0.15 14.88 -16.67
N ASP A 385 0.19 14.73 -17.94
CA ASP A 385 0.85 13.54 -18.49
C ASP A 385 2.36 13.55 -18.24
N GLU A 386 2.95 14.72 -18.15
CA GLU A 386 4.35 14.98 -17.83
C GLU A 386 4.48 16.08 -16.79
N GLY A 387 5.63 16.25 -16.18
CA GLY A 387 5.90 17.28 -15.20
C GLY A 387 7.24 17.97 -15.38
N ARG A 388 7.37 19.15 -14.79
CA ARG A 388 8.64 19.93 -14.68
C ARG A 388 8.75 20.47 -13.25
N PRO A 389 9.75 20.08 -12.46
CA PRO A 389 9.95 20.69 -11.15
C PRO A 389 10.22 22.18 -11.30
N LEU A 390 9.42 23.00 -10.64
CA LEU A 390 9.48 24.45 -10.75
C LEU A 390 9.52 25.12 -9.38
N PHE A 391 10.24 26.25 -9.31
CA PHE A 391 10.16 27.19 -8.22
C PHE A 391 9.90 28.60 -8.77
N ALA A 392 8.84 29.24 -8.29
CA ALA A 392 8.43 30.58 -8.73
C ALA A 392 8.14 31.49 -7.55
N ARG A 393 8.36 32.78 -7.73
CA ARG A 393 8.04 33.80 -6.74
C ARG A 393 7.81 35.17 -7.39
N THR A 394 6.97 35.96 -6.76
CA THR A 394 6.81 37.39 -7.10
C THR A 394 7.92 38.22 -6.44
N PRO A 395 8.20 39.43 -6.92
CA PRO A 395 9.25 40.29 -6.34
C PRO A 395 9.04 40.64 -4.86
N ASP A 396 7.82 40.65 -4.38
CA ASP A 396 7.39 40.97 -3.01
C ASP A 396 7.28 39.73 -2.09
N ALA A 397 7.45 38.52 -2.63
CA ALA A 397 7.44 37.29 -1.81
C ALA A 397 8.59 37.29 -0.79
N LYS A 398 8.31 36.73 0.39
CA LYS A 398 9.31 36.63 1.46
C LYS A 398 10.22 35.42 1.24
N PHE A 399 11.31 35.62 0.51
CA PHE A 399 12.26 34.58 0.18
C PHE A 399 13.33 34.42 1.25
N ASN A 400 13.21 33.37 2.06
CA ASN A 400 14.18 32.93 3.05
C ASN A 400 14.15 31.41 3.15
N LEU A 401 15.12 30.81 3.87
CA LEU A 401 15.27 29.35 3.99
C LEU A 401 14.02 28.68 4.60
N ALA A 402 13.42 29.32 5.62
CA ALA A 402 12.24 28.74 6.28
C ALA A 402 11.04 28.64 5.32
N ASN A 403 10.72 29.73 4.61
CA ASN A 403 9.65 29.75 3.63
C ASN A 403 9.97 28.83 2.42
N PHE A 404 11.23 28.80 1.99
CA PHE A 404 11.67 27.93 0.91
C PHE A 404 11.46 26.45 1.26
N MET A 405 11.88 26.01 2.43
CA MET A 405 11.67 24.62 2.87
C MET A 405 10.18 24.31 3.09
N ARG A 406 9.44 25.27 3.65
CA ARG A 406 8.00 25.11 3.87
C ARG A 406 7.21 24.94 2.58
N VAL A 407 7.50 25.74 1.53
CA VAL A 407 6.79 25.60 0.25
C VAL A 407 7.05 24.27 -0.43
N HIS A 408 8.26 23.72 -0.31
CA HIS A 408 8.55 22.38 -0.86
C HIS A 408 7.89 21.25 -0.07
N LEU A 409 7.74 21.38 1.25
CA LEU A 409 6.95 20.45 2.07
C LEU A 409 5.45 20.55 1.76
N PHE A 410 4.92 21.75 1.56
CA PHE A 410 3.51 21.94 1.18
C PHE A 410 3.24 21.39 -0.21
N THR A 411 4.13 21.66 -1.16
CA THR A 411 4.03 21.16 -2.55
C THR A 411 4.07 19.63 -2.60
N ALA A 412 4.84 18.96 -1.72
CA ALA A 412 4.87 17.49 -1.63
C ALA A 412 3.49 16.88 -1.34
N LEU A 413 2.58 17.65 -0.75
CA LEU A 413 1.20 17.25 -0.44
C LEU A 413 0.14 18.01 -1.25
N GLY A 414 0.53 18.93 -2.15
CA GLY A 414 -0.41 19.80 -2.86
C GLY A 414 -1.41 19.03 -3.71
N ALA A 415 -0.94 18.19 -4.61
CA ALA A 415 -1.81 17.35 -5.44
C ALA A 415 -2.64 16.35 -4.59
N LEU A 416 -2.04 15.76 -3.54
CA LEU A 416 -2.79 14.88 -2.62
C LEU A 416 -3.94 15.63 -1.95
N LYS A 417 -3.71 16.88 -1.53
CA LYS A 417 -4.76 17.70 -0.91
C LYS A 417 -5.91 17.95 -1.87
N ASP A 418 -5.64 18.23 -3.14
CA ASP A 418 -6.69 18.37 -4.16
C ASP A 418 -7.52 17.08 -4.30
N GLY A 419 -6.87 15.92 -4.34
CA GLY A 419 -7.55 14.62 -4.34
C GLY A 419 -8.36 14.38 -3.07
N LEU A 420 -7.82 14.72 -1.90
CA LEU A 420 -8.54 14.59 -0.62
C LEU A 420 -9.69 15.59 -0.49
N ASP A 421 -9.62 16.76 -1.12
CA ASP A 421 -10.73 17.73 -1.11
C ASP A 421 -11.97 17.21 -1.85
N ILE A 422 -11.82 16.33 -2.84
CA ILE A 422 -12.95 15.58 -3.42
C ILE A 422 -13.69 14.83 -2.33
N LEU A 423 -12.98 14.10 -1.47
CA LEU A 423 -13.58 13.33 -0.37
C LEU A 423 -14.12 14.25 0.73
N LEU A 424 -13.34 15.20 1.20
CA LEU A 424 -13.66 16.03 2.36
C LEU A 424 -14.73 17.07 2.05
N LYS A 425 -14.63 17.77 0.89
CA LYS A 425 -15.50 18.91 0.56
C LYS A 425 -16.69 18.52 -0.31
N GLU A 426 -16.51 17.66 -1.33
CA GLU A 426 -17.59 17.30 -2.24
C GLU A 426 -18.43 16.14 -1.69
N GLU A 427 -17.78 15.08 -1.20
CA GLU A 427 -18.44 13.90 -0.66
C GLU A 427 -18.80 14.03 0.84
N GLY A 428 -18.14 14.96 1.56
CA GLY A 428 -18.36 15.20 2.98
C GLY A 428 -17.89 14.05 3.88
N VAL A 429 -16.82 13.36 3.46
CA VAL A 429 -16.16 12.32 4.24
C VAL A 429 -15.57 12.92 5.51
N GLN A 430 -15.72 12.22 6.63
CA GLN A 430 -15.18 12.63 7.93
C GLN A 430 -13.99 11.77 8.29
N ILE A 431 -12.95 12.38 8.82
CA ILE A 431 -11.73 11.71 9.30
C ILE A 431 -11.49 12.15 10.75
N ASP A 432 -11.40 11.20 11.66
CA ASP A 432 -11.10 11.48 13.07
C ASP A 432 -9.58 11.47 13.33
N LYS A 433 -8.85 10.63 12.60
CA LYS A 433 -7.39 10.48 12.76
C LYS A 433 -6.76 9.90 11.49
N MET A 434 -5.56 10.43 11.15
CA MET A 434 -4.72 9.92 10.08
C MET A 434 -3.41 9.36 10.64
N TYR A 435 -2.92 8.26 10.09
CA TYR A 435 -1.64 7.67 10.46
C TYR A 435 -0.63 7.86 9.33
N GLY A 436 0.51 8.51 9.63
CA GLY A 436 1.56 8.81 8.66
C GLY A 436 2.71 7.80 8.71
N HIS A 437 3.21 7.44 7.54
CA HIS A 437 4.46 6.69 7.40
C HIS A 437 5.22 7.05 6.11
N GLY A 438 6.46 6.58 5.97
CA GLY A 438 7.30 6.89 4.83
C GLY A 438 8.29 8.03 5.09
N GLY A 439 9.02 8.42 4.04
CA GLY A 439 10.17 9.34 4.14
C GLY A 439 9.85 10.71 4.71
N LEU A 440 8.68 11.27 4.37
CA LEU A 440 8.23 12.57 4.86
C LEU A 440 8.08 12.61 6.39
N PHE A 441 7.73 11.48 7.00
CA PHE A 441 7.46 11.35 8.45
C PHE A 441 8.68 10.92 9.27
N LYS A 442 9.85 10.70 8.64
CA LYS A 442 11.07 10.32 9.37
C LYS A 442 11.62 11.43 10.26
N THR A 443 11.41 12.70 9.90
CA THR A 443 11.73 13.82 10.79
C THR A 443 10.57 14.00 11.75
N PRO A 444 10.76 13.75 13.06
CA PRO A 444 9.68 13.83 14.04
C PRO A 444 8.95 15.16 14.00
N VAL A 445 7.63 15.13 14.16
CA VAL A 445 6.73 16.29 14.22
C VAL A 445 6.47 16.94 12.86
N VAL A 446 7.49 17.15 12.01
CA VAL A 446 7.36 18.00 10.81
C VAL A 446 6.34 17.43 9.82
N GLY A 447 6.51 16.18 9.40
CA GLY A 447 5.57 15.56 8.45
C GLY A 447 4.13 15.53 8.97
N GLN A 448 3.95 15.18 10.25
CA GLN A 448 2.63 15.18 10.88
C GLN A 448 1.99 16.57 10.86
N ARG A 449 2.75 17.61 11.21
CA ARG A 449 2.26 18.97 11.30
C ARG A 449 1.86 19.56 9.95
N ILE A 450 2.66 19.27 8.92
CA ILE A 450 2.36 19.67 7.54
C ILE A 450 1.10 18.94 7.03
N MET A 451 1.00 17.63 7.25
CA MET A 451 -0.17 16.85 6.85
C MET A 451 -1.42 17.26 7.64
N ALA A 452 -1.30 17.48 8.95
CA ALA A 452 -2.41 17.95 9.78
C ALA A 452 -2.92 19.33 9.30
N ALA A 453 -2.02 20.23 8.87
CA ALA A 453 -2.40 21.50 8.27
C ALA A 453 -3.17 21.29 6.94
N ALA A 454 -2.74 20.33 6.11
CA ALA A 454 -3.38 20.06 4.83
C ALA A 454 -4.82 19.53 4.97
N ILE A 455 -5.11 18.70 5.98
CA ILE A 455 -6.40 17.98 6.08
C ILE A 455 -7.26 18.41 7.28
N ASP A 456 -6.80 19.36 8.10
CA ASP A 456 -7.46 19.80 9.34
C ASP A 456 -7.86 18.62 10.26
N THR A 457 -6.94 17.65 10.41
CA THR A 457 -7.17 16.40 11.14
C THR A 457 -5.91 16.00 11.91
N PRO A 458 -6.01 15.41 13.13
CA PRO A 458 -4.87 14.89 13.86
C PRO A 458 -4.09 13.83 13.05
N VAL A 459 -2.76 13.93 13.03
CA VAL A 459 -1.86 12.99 12.35
C VAL A 459 -0.90 12.36 13.34
N SER A 460 -0.90 11.02 13.37
CA SER A 460 -0.03 10.22 14.23
C SER A 460 1.01 9.45 13.43
N VAL A 461 2.19 9.26 14.02
CA VAL A 461 3.20 8.32 13.52
C VAL A 461 3.46 7.30 14.62
N MET A 462 3.27 6.02 14.29
CA MET A 462 3.53 4.92 15.22
C MET A 462 5.01 4.52 15.16
N GLU A 463 5.57 4.03 16.27
CA GLU A 463 6.96 3.54 16.32
C GLU A 463 7.19 2.36 15.36
N THR A 464 6.16 1.53 15.19
CA THR A 464 6.16 0.36 14.30
C THR A 464 5.88 0.67 12.83
N ALA A 465 5.72 1.95 12.46
CA ALA A 465 5.38 2.35 11.09
C ALA A 465 6.40 1.90 10.01
N GLY A 466 7.62 1.49 10.41
CA GLY A 466 8.66 0.97 9.52
C GLY A 466 8.58 -0.55 9.24
N GLU A 467 7.74 -1.30 9.94
CA GLU A 467 7.69 -2.76 9.81
C GLU A 467 7.02 -3.23 8.51
N GLY A 468 6.07 -2.46 7.98
CA GLY A 468 5.47 -2.66 6.66
C GLY A 468 4.46 -3.80 6.56
N GLY A 469 4.09 -4.15 5.33
CA GLY A 469 3.00 -5.09 5.06
C GLY A 469 3.30 -6.54 5.46
N ALA A 470 4.56 -6.96 5.50
CA ALA A 470 4.92 -8.29 6.00
C ALA A 470 4.54 -8.47 7.49
N TRP A 471 4.76 -7.44 8.30
CA TRP A 471 4.25 -7.42 9.67
C TRP A 471 2.73 -7.33 9.70
N GLY A 472 2.13 -6.49 8.86
CA GLY A 472 0.67 -6.36 8.75
C GLY A 472 -0.02 -7.69 8.46
N ILE A 473 0.50 -8.51 7.53
CA ILE A 473 -0.09 -9.84 7.26
C ILE A 473 0.19 -10.84 8.39
N ALA A 474 1.32 -10.72 9.12
CA ALA A 474 1.54 -11.50 10.33
C ALA A 474 0.51 -11.16 11.42
N LEU A 475 0.12 -9.87 11.56
CA LEU A 475 -0.96 -9.43 12.45
C LEU A 475 -2.31 -10.02 12.05
N LEU A 476 -2.62 -10.10 10.75
CA LEU A 476 -3.85 -10.74 10.26
C LEU A 476 -3.85 -12.25 10.52
N ALA A 477 -2.70 -12.92 10.41
CA ALA A 477 -2.55 -14.31 10.78
C ALA A 477 -2.73 -14.52 12.30
N ALA A 478 -2.19 -13.61 13.11
CA ALA A 478 -2.38 -13.61 14.56
C ALA A 478 -3.85 -13.36 14.94
N TYR A 479 -4.50 -12.38 14.31
CA TYR A 479 -5.92 -12.11 14.52
C TYR A 479 -6.78 -13.35 14.24
N MET A 480 -6.58 -14.03 13.10
CA MET A 480 -7.28 -15.27 12.78
C MET A 480 -7.14 -16.32 13.90
N ALA A 481 -5.93 -16.45 14.48
CA ALA A 481 -5.62 -17.52 15.44
C ALA A 481 -5.93 -17.16 16.90
N GLN A 482 -6.10 -15.88 17.24
CA GLN A 482 -6.18 -15.40 18.63
C GLN A 482 -7.43 -14.57 18.93
N LYS A 483 -8.18 -14.12 17.92
CA LYS A 483 -9.36 -13.28 18.15
C LYS A 483 -10.39 -13.98 19.05
N GLU A 484 -11.06 -13.21 19.87
CA GLU A 484 -12.21 -13.67 20.64
C GLU A 484 -13.49 -13.64 19.79
N GLU A 485 -14.53 -14.33 20.28
CA GLU A 485 -15.82 -14.33 19.60
C GLU A 485 -16.41 -12.91 19.58
N GLY A 486 -16.71 -12.41 18.39
CA GLY A 486 -17.25 -11.05 18.20
C GLY A 486 -16.23 -9.93 18.22
N GLU A 487 -14.95 -10.23 18.45
CA GLU A 487 -13.90 -9.21 18.41
C GLU A 487 -13.62 -8.76 16.97
N SER A 488 -13.75 -7.46 16.69
CA SER A 488 -13.45 -6.89 15.38
C SER A 488 -11.94 -6.79 15.15
N LEU A 489 -11.51 -6.70 13.88
CA LEU A 489 -10.11 -6.45 13.55
C LEU A 489 -9.64 -5.10 14.13
N ALA A 490 -10.48 -4.07 14.07
CA ALA A 490 -10.14 -2.76 14.61
C ALA A 490 -9.91 -2.80 16.13
N ASP A 491 -10.78 -3.50 16.88
CA ASP A 491 -10.63 -3.65 18.35
C ASP A 491 -9.38 -4.46 18.67
N TYR A 492 -9.17 -5.59 17.98
CA TYR A 492 -7.97 -6.42 18.17
C TYR A 492 -6.67 -5.64 17.95
N LEU A 493 -6.56 -4.90 16.85
CA LEU A 493 -5.39 -4.07 16.58
C LEU A 493 -5.23 -2.99 17.64
N ASN A 494 -6.30 -2.24 17.93
CA ASN A 494 -6.24 -1.12 18.85
C ASN A 494 -5.91 -1.53 20.29
N GLU A 495 -6.46 -2.65 20.77
CA GLU A 495 -6.32 -3.05 22.17
C GLU A 495 -5.14 -4.00 22.40
N ARG A 496 -4.88 -4.97 21.49
CA ARG A 496 -3.90 -6.03 21.72
C ARG A 496 -2.56 -5.76 21.02
N VAL A 497 -2.58 -5.12 19.85
CA VAL A 497 -1.34 -4.85 19.09
C VAL A 497 -0.77 -3.49 19.47
N PHE A 498 -1.60 -2.46 19.41
CA PHE A 498 -1.19 -1.06 19.64
C PHE A 498 -1.58 -0.54 21.02
N GLY A 499 -2.20 -1.36 21.87
CA GLY A 499 -2.60 -0.98 23.22
C GLY A 499 -1.42 -0.50 24.06
N GLY A 500 -1.51 0.75 24.54
CA GLY A 500 -0.43 1.39 25.30
C GLY A 500 0.70 1.96 24.46
N GLN A 501 0.68 1.84 23.14
CA GLN A 501 1.59 2.51 22.22
C GLN A 501 0.90 3.77 21.68
N GLU A 502 1.08 4.88 22.38
CA GLU A 502 0.67 6.18 21.83
C GLU A 502 1.77 6.64 20.88
N GLY A 503 1.52 6.55 19.57
CA GLY A 503 2.38 7.21 18.58
C GLY A 503 2.40 8.72 18.82
N VAL A 504 3.41 9.39 18.29
CA VAL A 504 3.47 10.86 18.35
C VAL A 504 2.35 11.44 17.48
N THR A 505 1.46 12.21 18.10
CA THR A 505 0.31 12.84 17.41
C THR A 505 0.47 14.36 17.38
N GLU A 506 0.34 14.94 16.19
CA GLU A 506 0.25 16.38 15.99
C GLU A 506 -1.19 16.75 15.61
N ASN A 507 -1.75 17.72 16.35
CA ASN A 507 -3.04 18.29 16.05
C ASN A 507 -2.92 19.42 15.01
N PRO A 508 -3.95 19.67 14.19
CA PRO A 508 -3.94 20.80 13.28
C PRO A 508 -3.85 22.12 14.04
N VAL A 509 -2.98 23.02 13.58
CA VAL A 509 -2.86 24.38 14.09
C VAL A 509 -3.66 25.31 13.18
N PRO A 510 -4.65 26.06 13.68
CA PRO A 510 -5.56 26.84 12.81
C PRO A 510 -4.86 27.79 11.83
N ALA A 511 -3.77 28.42 12.27
CA ALA A 511 -2.98 29.31 11.40
C ALA A 511 -2.25 28.54 10.29
N ASP A 512 -1.80 27.31 10.55
CA ASP A 512 -1.14 26.47 9.54
C ASP A 512 -2.18 25.91 8.55
N VAL A 513 -3.40 25.59 9.00
CA VAL A 513 -4.53 25.15 8.14
C VAL A 513 -4.91 26.27 7.17
N GLU A 514 -5.15 27.48 7.70
CA GLU A 514 -5.45 28.65 6.86
C GLU A 514 -4.30 28.96 5.88
N GLY A 515 -3.05 28.84 6.35
CA GLY A 515 -1.87 29.05 5.52
C GLY A 515 -1.75 28.02 4.40
N PHE A 516 -2.07 26.74 4.66
CA PHE A 516 -2.10 25.70 3.64
C PHE A 516 -3.20 25.95 2.60
N ASP A 517 -4.39 26.38 3.01
CA ASP A 517 -5.47 26.73 2.09
C ASP A 517 -5.09 27.92 1.18
N GLN A 518 -4.42 28.95 1.74
CA GLN A 518 -3.90 30.07 0.97
C GLN A 518 -2.82 29.63 -0.03
N PHE A 519 -1.91 28.75 0.38
CA PHE A 519 -0.92 28.15 -0.51
C PHE A 519 -1.60 27.32 -1.59
N LEU A 520 -2.56 26.44 -1.26
CA LEU A 520 -3.23 25.57 -2.23
C LEU A 520 -3.98 26.36 -3.30
N LYS A 521 -4.61 27.48 -2.90
CA LYS A 521 -5.24 28.39 -3.87
C LYS A 521 -4.22 28.91 -4.87
N ARG A 522 -3.06 29.39 -4.40
CA ARG A 522 -1.96 29.87 -5.26
C ARG A 522 -1.38 28.73 -6.11
N TYR A 523 -1.26 27.54 -5.55
CA TYR A 523 -0.81 26.33 -6.24
C TYR A 523 -1.74 26.01 -7.43
N ASN A 524 -3.04 25.97 -7.21
CA ASN A 524 -4.02 25.67 -8.25
C ASN A 524 -4.12 26.77 -9.32
N GLU A 525 -4.09 28.04 -8.93
CA GLU A 525 -4.03 29.16 -9.87
C GLU A 525 -2.75 29.13 -10.73
N GLY A 526 -1.63 28.68 -10.16
CA GLY A 526 -0.34 28.60 -10.81
C GLY A 526 -0.11 27.35 -11.68
N LEU A 527 -1.01 26.38 -11.73
CA LEU A 527 -0.88 25.20 -12.61
C LEU A 527 -0.72 25.56 -14.09
N ALA A 528 -1.20 26.73 -14.50
CA ALA A 528 -0.96 27.27 -15.85
C ALA A 528 0.54 27.50 -16.15
N ILE A 529 1.36 27.79 -15.12
CA ILE A 529 2.82 27.95 -15.27
C ILE A 529 3.45 26.59 -15.52
N GLU A 530 3.01 25.57 -14.78
CA GLU A 530 3.48 24.18 -14.96
C GLU A 530 3.11 23.66 -16.36
N ARG A 531 1.87 23.94 -16.86
CA ARG A 531 1.48 23.58 -18.23
C ARG A 531 2.37 24.25 -19.26
N ALA A 532 2.65 25.55 -19.12
CA ALA A 532 3.55 26.25 -20.02
C ALA A 532 4.99 25.67 -19.96
N ALA A 533 5.45 25.24 -18.78
CA ALA A 533 6.76 24.61 -18.66
C ALA A 533 6.80 23.25 -19.37
N VAL A 534 5.76 22.42 -19.22
CA VAL A 534 5.66 21.13 -19.95
C VAL A 534 5.65 21.35 -21.47
N GLU A 535 4.96 22.38 -21.94
CA GLU A 535 4.86 22.69 -23.37
C GLU A 535 6.14 23.26 -23.98
N HIS A 536 7.01 23.90 -23.18
CA HIS A 536 8.13 24.68 -23.69
C HIS A 536 9.51 24.28 -23.20
N LEU A 537 9.63 23.38 -22.22
CA LEU A 537 10.85 22.79 -21.68
C LEU A 537 10.92 21.28 -21.93
#